data_434cc1b7341b6b1c1ff17425c0346738
#
_entry.id   434cc1b7341b6b1c1ff17425c0346738
#
_cell.length_a   1.000
_cell.length_b   1.000
_cell.length_c   1.000
_cell.angle_alpha   90.00
_cell.angle_beta   90.00
_cell.angle_gamma   90.00
#
_symmetry.space_group_name_H-M   'P 1'
#
loop_
_entity.id
_entity.type
_entity.pdbx_description
1 polymer ?
#
loop_
_entity_poly.entity_id
_entity_poly.type
_entity_poly.pdbx_seq_one_letter_code
_entity_poly.pdbx_strand_id
1 'polypeptide(L)'
;MNTSNTDIQPSHQFLIGINISFAIQDTIENAQTTVESRNFQSRKSVLEYDDVMNRQREIIYAQRRQVLDGMDIKETVLNMMHTAISDHVALSFGEKSALDAAETKEMLRSGLEGTYFLPDTIEVESIVSKSVEEVSEVCIAAAEATYAAKEEEITTPIMRELERVIMLRVVDEYWMDHIDAMDDLKQGIGLQSYSNTSPVDAYKRESLDMFDEMVAAIRGETVRRLYSVRIRKDEEVKRERVAKGMFENVGGDGTTPKKKPTVKKVRVGRNDPCPCGSGLKWKKCTCKEYHD
;
A
#
# COMPACT_ATOMS: atom_id res chain seq x y z
N MET A 1 -98.57 2.59 3.39
CA MET A 1 -97.42 3.10 2.73
C MET A 1 -96.42 3.44 3.83
N ASN A 2 -95.55 2.49 4.18
CA ASN A 2 -94.54 2.67 5.22
C ASN A 2 -93.22 2.92 4.56
N THR A 3 -92.70 4.12 4.69
CA THR A 3 -91.31 4.47 4.41
C THR A 3 -90.58 4.35 5.69
N SER A 4 -89.84 3.23 5.83
CA SER A 4 -88.88 3.06 6.93
C SER A 4 -87.64 3.90 6.62
N ASN A 5 -87.53 5.02 7.29
CA ASN A 5 -86.38 5.90 7.31
C ASN A 5 -85.29 5.24 8.19
N THR A 6 -84.27 4.69 7.60
CA THR A 6 -83.12 4.21 8.30
C THR A 6 -82.20 5.40 8.65
N ASP A 7 -82.48 6.01 9.81
CA ASP A 7 -81.57 6.96 10.44
C ASP A 7 -80.27 6.23 10.84
N ILE A 8 -79.29 6.29 9.99
CA ILE A 8 -77.91 5.91 10.33
C ILE A 8 -77.39 6.97 11.29
N GLN A 9 -77.33 6.61 12.58
CA GLN A 9 -76.87 7.50 13.65
C GLN A 9 -75.46 8.09 13.36
N PRO A 10 -75.28 9.41 13.40
CA PRO A 10 -73.98 10.07 13.10
C PRO A 10 -72.86 9.66 14.07
N SER A 11 -73.17 9.10 15.19
CA SER A 11 -72.21 8.58 16.18
C SER A 11 -71.38 7.39 15.69
N HIS A 12 -71.96 6.52 14.86
CA HIS A 12 -71.20 5.34 14.31
C HIS A 12 -70.19 5.72 13.23
N GLN A 13 -70.50 6.68 12.37
CA GLN A 13 -69.52 7.14 11.35
C GLN A 13 -68.36 7.91 11.98
N PHE A 14 -68.62 8.66 13.05
CA PHE A 14 -67.56 9.37 13.79
C PHE A 14 -66.58 8.41 14.51
N LEU A 15 -67.12 7.37 15.15
CA LEU A 15 -66.31 6.34 15.81
C LEU A 15 -65.49 5.50 14.82
N ILE A 16 -66.00 5.19 13.64
CA ILE A 16 -65.26 4.49 12.59
C ILE A 16 -64.15 5.39 12.05
N GLY A 17 -64.38 6.68 11.82
CA GLY A 17 -63.38 7.64 11.40
C GLY A 17 -62.21 7.80 12.38
N ILE A 18 -62.51 7.84 13.68
CA ILE A 18 -61.49 7.91 14.73
C ILE A 18 -60.64 6.62 14.78
N ASN A 19 -61.26 5.44 14.73
CA ASN A 19 -60.55 4.18 14.72
C ASN A 19 -59.65 3.99 13.49
N ILE A 20 -60.10 4.44 12.30
CA ILE A 20 -59.27 4.44 11.08
C ILE A 20 -58.08 5.39 11.21
N SER A 21 -58.29 6.59 11.80
CA SER A 21 -57.23 7.56 12.04
C SER A 21 -56.14 7.04 12.97
N PHE A 22 -56.52 6.38 14.10
CA PHE A 22 -55.56 5.74 14.99
C PHE A 22 -54.82 4.59 14.33
N ALA A 23 -55.49 3.73 13.56
CA ALA A 23 -54.84 2.63 12.86
C ALA A 23 -53.87 3.11 11.80
N ILE A 24 -54.13 4.22 11.11
CA ILE A 24 -53.21 4.84 10.15
C ILE A 24 -52.00 5.43 10.92
N GLN A 25 -52.24 6.11 12.05
CA GLN A 25 -51.14 6.69 12.84
C GLN A 25 -50.20 5.62 13.40
N ASP A 26 -50.72 4.53 13.96
CA ASP A 26 -49.93 3.39 14.43
C ASP A 26 -49.14 2.74 13.28
N THR A 27 -49.73 2.66 12.09
CA THR A 27 -49.02 2.12 10.91
C THR A 27 -47.89 3.02 10.48
N ILE A 28 -48.07 4.34 10.49
CA ILE A 28 -47.02 5.32 10.15
C ILE A 28 -45.89 5.27 11.20
N GLU A 29 -46.21 5.24 12.47
CA GLU A 29 -45.26 5.17 13.58
C GLU A 29 -44.42 3.88 13.50
N ASN A 30 -45.06 2.74 13.27
CA ASN A 30 -44.38 1.47 13.06
C ASN A 30 -43.48 1.50 11.82
N ALA A 31 -43.91 2.12 10.71
CA ALA A 31 -43.10 2.28 9.53
C ALA A 31 -41.88 3.17 9.80
N GLN A 32 -42.06 4.29 10.49
CA GLN A 32 -40.94 5.19 10.89
C GLN A 32 -39.96 4.47 11.79
N THR A 33 -40.44 3.80 12.84
CA THR A 33 -39.58 3.01 13.77
C THR A 33 -38.80 1.94 13.01
N THR A 34 -39.42 1.28 12.03
CA THR A 34 -38.75 0.28 11.21
C THR A 34 -37.64 0.89 10.36
N VAL A 35 -37.91 2.04 9.71
CA VAL A 35 -36.92 2.76 8.89
C VAL A 35 -35.76 3.29 9.76
N GLU A 36 -36.06 3.88 10.91
CA GLU A 36 -35.06 4.37 11.85
C GLU A 36 -34.17 3.24 12.36
N SER A 37 -34.75 2.10 12.73
CA SER A 37 -34.03 0.90 13.16
C SER A 37 -33.08 0.38 12.08
N ARG A 38 -33.54 0.30 10.82
CA ARG A 38 -32.71 -0.10 9.68
C ARG A 38 -31.58 0.88 9.45
N ASN A 39 -31.85 2.18 9.49
CA ASN A 39 -30.83 3.23 9.32
C ASN A 39 -29.80 3.21 10.46
N PHE A 40 -30.24 2.96 11.69
CA PHE A 40 -29.36 2.80 12.84
C PHE A 40 -28.44 1.59 12.65
N GLN A 41 -29.01 0.43 12.28
CA GLN A 41 -28.23 -0.80 12.06
C GLN A 41 -27.22 -0.62 10.92
N SER A 42 -27.62 0.02 9.82
CA SER A 42 -26.70 0.31 8.70
C SER A 42 -25.53 1.20 9.13
N ARG A 43 -25.81 2.28 9.87
CA ARG A 43 -24.75 3.17 10.39
C ARG A 43 -23.83 2.45 11.38
N LYS A 44 -24.39 1.61 12.24
CA LYS A 44 -23.61 0.80 13.17
C LYS A 44 -22.66 -0.14 12.43
N SER A 45 -23.14 -0.84 11.42
CA SER A 45 -22.30 -1.73 10.62
C SER A 45 -21.16 -0.99 9.90
N VAL A 46 -21.42 0.21 9.36
CA VAL A 46 -20.37 1.04 8.74
C VAL A 46 -19.27 1.40 9.74
N LEU A 47 -19.65 1.81 10.97
CA LEU A 47 -18.68 2.11 12.03
C LEU A 47 -17.86 0.87 12.41
N GLU A 48 -18.50 -0.31 12.48
CA GLU A 48 -17.81 -1.55 12.81
C GLU A 48 -16.80 -1.97 11.74
N TYR A 49 -17.07 -1.70 10.44
CA TYR A 49 -16.09 -1.88 9.37
C TYR A 49 -14.93 -0.89 9.48
N ASP A 50 -15.22 0.38 9.72
CA ASP A 50 -14.20 1.43 9.82
C ASP A 50 -13.28 1.23 11.04
N ASP A 51 -13.81 0.71 12.16
CA ASP A 51 -13.04 0.38 13.35
C ASP A 51 -11.95 -0.66 13.09
N VAL A 52 -12.23 -1.67 12.26
CA VAL A 52 -11.23 -2.68 11.88
C VAL A 52 -10.06 -2.03 11.14
N MET A 53 -10.37 -1.27 10.10
CA MET A 53 -9.35 -0.56 9.30
C MET A 53 -8.55 0.44 10.14
N ASN A 54 -9.20 1.14 11.07
CA ASN A 54 -8.51 2.09 11.94
C ASN A 54 -7.51 1.39 12.86
N ARG A 55 -7.85 0.25 13.45
CA ARG A 55 -6.93 -0.54 14.29
C ARG A 55 -5.72 -1.03 13.51
N GLN A 56 -5.93 -1.57 12.31
CA GLN A 56 -4.85 -2.00 11.43
C GLN A 56 -3.93 -0.83 11.05
N ARG A 57 -4.51 0.34 10.73
CA ARG A 57 -3.78 1.58 10.43
C ARG A 57 -2.95 2.04 11.62
N GLU A 58 -3.49 2.02 12.82
CA GLU A 58 -2.76 2.39 14.04
C GLU A 58 -1.53 1.52 14.24
N ILE A 59 -1.63 0.21 14.03
CA ILE A 59 -0.51 -0.74 14.14
C ILE A 59 0.58 -0.39 13.12
N ILE A 60 0.22 -0.29 11.85
CA ILE A 60 1.19 -0.02 10.77
C ILE A 60 1.85 1.35 10.94
N TYR A 61 1.08 2.38 11.28
CA TYR A 61 1.63 3.73 11.46
C TYR A 61 2.49 3.86 12.71
N ALA A 62 2.20 3.12 13.78
CA ALA A 62 3.06 3.06 14.96
C ALA A 62 4.41 2.41 14.63
N GLN A 63 4.42 1.28 13.93
CA GLN A 63 5.65 0.62 13.48
C GLN A 63 6.45 1.51 12.53
N ARG A 64 5.78 2.13 11.55
CA ARG A 64 6.41 3.06 10.60
C ARG A 64 7.06 4.24 11.32
N ARG A 65 6.40 4.79 12.33
CA ARG A 65 6.95 5.90 13.13
C ARG A 65 8.21 5.49 13.87
N GLN A 66 8.24 4.30 14.48
CA GLN A 66 9.44 3.79 15.16
C GLN A 66 10.65 3.72 14.22
N VAL A 67 10.44 3.25 12.99
CA VAL A 67 11.48 3.21 11.96
C VAL A 67 11.95 4.62 11.56
N LEU A 68 11.03 5.57 11.41
CA LEU A 68 11.32 6.96 11.06
C LEU A 68 12.05 7.71 12.18
N ASP A 69 11.71 7.45 13.44
CA ASP A 69 12.33 8.08 14.62
C ASP A 69 13.77 7.59 14.86
N GLY A 70 14.29 6.70 14.00
CA GLY A 70 15.69 6.28 13.99
C GLY A 70 16.05 5.19 15.00
N MET A 71 15.06 4.39 15.46
CA MET A 71 15.35 3.19 16.23
C MET A 71 16.29 2.26 15.46
N ASP A 72 17.19 1.60 16.16
CA ASP A 72 17.98 0.51 15.58
C ASP A 72 17.05 -0.65 15.24
N ILE A 73 16.90 -0.91 13.95
CA ILE A 73 16.01 -1.95 13.42
C ILE A 73 16.74 -3.25 13.09
N LYS A 74 18.05 -3.34 13.37
CA LYS A 74 18.86 -4.54 13.11
C LYS A 74 18.24 -5.79 13.72
N GLU A 75 17.92 -5.73 15.00
CA GLU A 75 17.29 -6.85 15.71
C GLU A 75 15.95 -7.23 15.10
N THR A 76 15.15 -6.23 14.70
CA THR A 76 13.87 -6.46 14.02
C THR A 76 14.06 -7.17 12.68
N VAL A 77 15.05 -6.75 11.89
CA VAL A 77 15.36 -7.38 10.59
C VAL A 77 15.87 -8.82 10.79
N LEU A 78 16.73 -9.06 11.78
CA LEU A 78 17.21 -10.41 12.11
C LEU A 78 16.04 -11.31 12.54
N ASN A 79 15.15 -10.83 13.40
CA ASN A 79 13.96 -11.57 13.81
C ASN A 79 13.02 -11.86 12.63
N MET A 80 12.85 -10.93 11.70
CA MET A 80 12.09 -11.17 10.45
C MET A 80 12.73 -12.27 9.61
N MET A 81 14.04 -12.27 9.49
CA MET A 81 14.81 -13.30 8.78
C MET A 81 14.66 -14.66 9.45
N HIS A 82 14.83 -14.75 10.76
CA HIS A 82 14.66 -15.99 11.52
C HIS A 82 13.26 -16.57 11.31
N THR A 83 12.24 -15.73 11.45
CA THR A 83 10.85 -16.15 11.24
C THR A 83 10.63 -16.64 9.82
N ALA A 84 11.07 -15.88 8.80
CA ALA A 84 10.87 -16.24 7.39
C ALA A 84 11.57 -17.56 7.02
N ILE A 85 12.78 -17.82 7.55
CA ILE A 85 13.50 -19.08 7.33
C ILE A 85 12.79 -20.24 8.05
N SER A 86 12.41 -20.06 9.32
CA SER A 86 11.73 -21.08 10.10
C SER A 86 10.38 -21.47 9.49
N ASP A 87 9.60 -20.47 9.02
CA ASP A 87 8.32 -20.69 8.35
C ASP A 87 8.52 -21.48 7.04
N HIS A 88 9.55 -21.13 6.26
CA HIS A 88 9.86 -21.83 5.01
C HIS A 88 10.28 -23.29 5.26
N VAL A 89 11.14 -23.51 6.23
CA VAL A 89 11.57 -24.86 6.62
C VAL A 89 10.38 -25.67 7.14
N ALA A 90 9.60 -25.13 8.06
CA ALA A 90 8.41 -25.79 8.60
C ALA A 90 7.38 -26.17 7.51
N LEU A 91 7.14 -25.25 6.57
CA LEU A 91 6.25 -25.50 5.43
C LEU A 91 6.77 -26.66 4.56
N SER A 92 8.07 -26.74 4.32
CA SER A 92 8.70 -27.79 3.52
C SER A 92 8.65 -29.16 4.20
N PHE A 93 8.71 -29.20 5.53
CA PHE A 93 8.55 -30.41 6.30
C PHE A 93 7.09 -30.91 6.33
N GLY A 94 6.10 -29.99 6.40
CA GLY A 94 4.70 -30.33 6.55
C GLY A 94 4.46 -31.21 7.79
N GLU A 95 3.94 -32.43 7.59
CA GLU A 95 3.72 -33.39 8.67
C GLU A 95 4.91 -34.37 8.89
N LYS A 96 6.01 -34.22 8.15
CA LYS A 96 7.18 -35.09 8.23
C LYS A 96 8.06 -34.69 9.40
N SER A 97 8.65 -35.67 10.06
CA SER A 97 9.64 -35.42 11.12
C SER A 97 11.07 -35.25 10.60
N ALA A 98 11.35 -35.65 9.38
CA ALA A 98 12.63 -35.50 8.69
C ALA A 98 12.42 -35.52 7.17
N LEU A 99 13.32 -34.86 6.44
CA LEU A 99 13.36 -34.84 4.97
C LEU A 99 14.45 -35.78 4.45
N ASP A 100 14.25 -36.35 3.27
CA ASP A 100 15.28 -37.06 2.53
C ASP A 100 16.25 -36.07 1.82
N ALA A 101 17.32 -36.58 1.19
CA ALA A 101 18.31 -35.74 0.53
C ALA A 101 17.75 -34.96 -0.67
N ALA A 102 16.76 -35.52 -1.39
CA ALA A 102 16.15 -34.84 -2.52
C ALA A 102 15.20 -33.73 -2.07
N GLU A 103 14.37 -34.01 -1.08
CA GLU A 103 13.46 -33.04 -0.45
C GLU A 103 14.22 -31.90 0.23
N THR A 104 15.30 -32.21 0.95
CA THR A 104 16.17 -31.22 1.58
C THR A 104 16.80 -30.28 0.54
N LYS A 105 17.30 -30.84 -0.57
CA LYS A 105 17.86 -30.05 -1.66
C LYS A 105 16.82 -29.16 -2.33
N GLU A 106 15.60 -29.64 -2.51
CA GLU A 106 14.49 -28.86 -3.07
C GLU A 106 14.09 -27.74 -2.12
N MET A 107 13.99 -27.99 -0.83
CA MET A 107 13.73 -26.99 0.21
C MET A 107 14.77 -25.85 0.17
N LEU A 108 16.05 -26.19 0.12
CA LEU A 108 17.11 -25.17 0.06
C LEU A 108 16.99 -24.32 -1.21
N ARG A 109 16.75 -24.95 -2.35
CA ARG A 109 16.67 -24.28 -3.65
C ARG A 109 15.40 -23.46 -3.84
N SER A 110 14.29 -23.89 -3.29
CA SER A 110 12.98 -23.28 -3.57
C SER A 110 12.78 -21.89 -2.94
N GLY A 111 13.61 -21.48 -1.99
CA GLY A 111 13.43 -20.18 -1.34
C GLY A 111 14.60 -19.66 -0.53
N LEU A 112 15.58 -20.47 -0.20
CA LEU A 112 16.68 -20.08 0.69
C LEU A 112 17.95 -19.78 -0.09
N GLU A 113 18.42 -20.67 -0.97
CA GLU A 113 19.58 -20.43 -1.82
C GLU A 113 19.34 -19.30 -2.81
N GLY A 114 20.34 -18.46 -2.98
CA GLY A 114 20.25 -17.27 -3.84
C GLY A 114 19.44 -16.12 -3.26
N THR A 115 18.65 -16.38 -2.19
CA THR A 115 17.94 -15.33 -1.44
C THR A 115 18.71 -14.95 -0.20
N TYR A 116 18.95 -15.88 0.73
CA TYR A 116 19.59 -15.63 2.02
C TYR A 116 21.08 -15.98 2.06
N PHE A 117 21.48 -16.97 1.30
CA PHE A 117 22.88 -17.40 1.17
C PHE A 117 23.17 -17.93 -0.23
N LEU A 118 24.44 -18.10 -0.56
CA LEU A 118 24.86 -18.61 -1.86
C LEU A 118 24.48 -20.09 -2.04
N PRO A 119 24.24 -20.53 -3.28
CA PRO A 119 24.11 -21.97 -3.56
C PRO A 119 25.28 -22.78 -3.02
N ASP A 120 25.02 -23.97 -2.56
CA ASP A 120 26.01 -24.90 -1.98
C ASP A 120 26.73 -24.40 -0.71
N THR A 121 26.16 -23.37 -0.01
CA THR A 121 26.68 -22.91 1.29
C THR A 121 26.45 -23.95 2.39
N ILE A 122 25.36 -24.68 2.32
CA ILE A 122 24.98 -25.72 3.26
C ILE A 122 25.10 -27.08 2.56
N GLU A 123 25.93 -27.97 3.13
CA GLU A 123 26.04 -29.36 2.66
C GLU A 123 24.76 -30.11 3.00
N VAL A 124 24.06 -30.59 1.97
CA VAL A 124 22.78 -31.34 2.13
C VAL A 124 22.95 -32.50 3.10
N GLU A 125 24.08 -33.22 3.00
CA GLU A 125 24.40 -34.37 3.85
C GLU A 125 24.47 -34.00 5.34
N SER A 126 24.79 -32.76 5.65
CA SER A 126 24.92 -32.27 7.04
C SER A 126 23.58 -32.09 7.75
N ILE A 127 22.50 -31.90 7.00
CA ILE A 127 21.15 -31.59 7.51
C ILE A 127 20.10 -32.65 7.18
N VAL A 128 20.43 -33.64 6.35
CA VAL A 128 19.53 -34.76 6.05
C VAL A 128 19.16 -35.51 7.31
N SER A 129 17.90 -35.89 7.45
CA SER A 129 17.34 -36.65 8.59
C SER A 129 17.39 -35.89 9.94
N LYS A 130 17.65 -34.58 9.93
CA LYS A 130 17.53 -33.73 11.13
C LYS A 130 16.10 -33.25 11.34
N SER A 131 15.83 -32.76 12.55
CA SER A 131 14.54 -32.17 12.90
C SER A 131 14.35 -30.79 12.27
N VAL A 132 13.12 -30.29 12.26
CA VAL A 132 12.75 -28.94 11.76
C VAL A 132 13.59 -27.86 12.46
N GLU A 133 13.74 -27.97 13.78
CA GLU A 133 14.44 -27.02 14.60
C GLU A 133 15.95 -26.98 14.25
N GLU A 134 16.58 -28.17 14.15
CA GLU A 134 18.00 -28.28 13.83
C GLU A 134 18.32 -27.77 12.42
N VAL A 135 17.44 -28.02 11.45
CA VAL A 135 17.58 -27.53 10.08
C VAL A 135 17.39 -26.01 10.04
N SER A 136 16.40 -25.49 10.76
CA SER A 136 16.17 -24.06 10.86
C SER A 136 17.37 -23.33 11.46
N GLU A 137 17.97 -23.85 12.53
CA GLU A 137 19.15 -23.26 13.16
C GLU A 137 20.34 -23.20 12.19
N VAL A 138 20.59 -24.26 11.42
CA VAL A 138 21.68 -24.25 10.42
C VAL A 138 21.43 -23.23 9.32
N CYS A 139 20.20 -23.15 8.81
CA CYS A 139 19.84 -22.17 7.77
C CYS A 139 19.92 -20.73 8.29
N ILE A 140 19.49 -20.48 9.52
CA ILE A 140 19.58 -19.18 10.18
C ILE A 140 21.04 -18.77 10.35
N ALA A 141 21.90 -19.67 10.85
CA ALA A 141 23.34 -19.38 11.03
C ALA A 141 24.02 -19.03 9.71
N ALA A 142 23.69 -19.73 8.62
CA ALA A 142 24.21 -19.41 7.28
C ALA A 142 23.72 -18.03 6.77
N ALA A 143 22.47 -17.70 7.01
CA ALA A 143 21.90 -16.40 6.66
C ALA A 143 22.51 -15.25 7.47
N GLU A 144 22.71 -15.44 8.79
CA GLU A 144 23.39 -14.46 9.65
C GLU A 144 24.84 -14.21 9.22
N ALA A 145 25.55 -15.27 8.85
CA ALA A 145 26.92 -15.13 8.33
C ALA A 145 26.94 -14.29 7.03
N THR A 146 25.99 -14.54 6.13
CA THR A 146 25.85 -13.77 4.88
C THR A 146 25.48 -12.30 5.17
N TYR A 147 24.61 -12.06 6.14
CA TYR A 147 24.24 -10.71 6.56
C TYR A 147 25.43 -9.98 7.16
N ALA A 148 26.21 -10.61 8.03
CA ALA A 148 27.40 -10.03 8.64
C ALA A 148 28.47 -9.68 7.59
N ALA A 149 28.72 -10.58 6.64
CA ALA A 149 29.64 -10.32 5.52
C ALA A 149 29.20 -9.12 4.68
N LYS A 150 27.88 -8.99 4.44
CA LYS A 150 27.31 -7.85 3.73
C LYS A 150 27.43 -6.54 4.53
N GLU A 151 27.22 -6.58 5.84
CA GLU A 151 27.41 -5.41 6.71
C GLU A 151 28.86 -4.92 6.70
N GLU A 152 29.85 -5.82 6.69
CA GLU A 152 31.27 -5.49 6.56
C GLU A 152 31.60 -4.87 5.20
N GLU A 153 31.03 -5.40 4.12
CA GLU A 153 31.24 -4.87 2.76
C GLU A 153 30.70 -3.46 2.59
N ILE A 154 29.51 -3.19 3.12
CA ILE A 154 28.74 -1.95 2.89
C ILE A 154 29.06 -0.88 3.93
N THR A 155 29.50 -1.24 5.10
CA THR A 155 29.63 -0.48 6.35
C THR A 155 28.34 -0.34 7.16
N THR A 156 28.46 -0.42 8.47
CA THR A 156 27.31 -0.40 9.40
C THR A 156 26.35 0.79 9.22
N PRO A 157 26.81 2.06 9.08
CA PRO A 157 25.88 3.18 8.93
C PRO A 157 25.04 3.12 7.65
N ILE A 158 25.65 2.67 6.55
CA ILE A 158 24.93 2.55 5.26
C ILE A 158 23.98 1.37 5.33
N MET A 159 24.36 0.28 6.01
CA MET A 159 23.48 -0.88 6.21
C MET A 159 22.21 -0.49 7.01
N ARG A 160 22.36 0.25 8.11
CA ARG A 160 21.20 0.78 8.89
C ARG A 160 20.27 1.63 8.04
N GLU A 161 20.82 2.50 7.20
CA GLU A 161 19.99 3.32 6.30
C GLU A 161 19.31 2.50 5.21
N LEU A 162 20.01 1.50 4.67
CA LEU A 162 19.45 0.58 3.68
C LEU A 162 18.26 -0.20 4.24
N GLU A 163 18.40 -0.75 5.43
CA GLU A 163 17.31 -1.46 6.13
C GLU A 163 16.10 -0.56 6.33
N ARG A 164 16.32 0.67 6.79
CA ARG A 164 15.25 1.65 6.99
C ARG A 164 14.51 1.96 5.71
N VAL A 165 15.23 2.27 4.64
CA VAL A 165 14.64 2.63 3.34
C VAL A 165 13.86 1.46 2.74
N ILE A 166 14.43 0.25 2.79
CA ILE A 166 13.77 -0.95 2.27
C ILE A 166 12.49 -1.25 3.06
N MET A 167 12.59 -1.28 4.40
CA MET A 167 11.45 -1.57 5.26
C MET A 167 10.30 -0.59 5.02
N LEU A 168 10.58 0.72 5.02
CA LEU A 168 9.56 1.74 4.79
C LEU A 168 8.91 1.57 3.41
N ARG A 169 9.69 1.29 2.38
CA ARG A 169 9.17 1.11 1.02
C ARG A 169 8.29 -0.12 0.90
N VAL A 170 8.70 -1.23 1.49
CA VAL A 170 7.92 -2.47 1.48
C VAL A 170 6.62 -2.30 2.25
N VAL A 171 6.69 -1.71 3.46
CA VAL A 171 5.48 -1.43 4.25
C VAL A 171 4.51 -0.54 3.48
N ASP A 172 4.99 0.53 2.84
CA ASP A 172 4.13 1.45 2.08
C ASP A 172 3.45 0.73 0.89
N GLU A 173 4.18 -0.11 0.16
CA GLU A 173 3.68 -0.86 -0.99
C GLU A 173 2.58 -1.85 -0.56
N TYR A 174 2.86 -2.74 0.38
CA TYR A 174 1.90 -3.74 0.85
C TYR A 174 0.70 -3.14 1.59
N TRP A 175 0.91 -2.04 2.31
CA TRP A 175 -0.19 -1.34 2.97
C TRP A 175 -1.17 -0.72 1.99
N MET A 176 -0.70 -0.16 0.87
CA MET A 176 -1.58 0.37 -0.18
C MET A 176 -2.39 -0.76 -0.82
N ASP A 177 -1.75 -1.87 -1.19
CA ASP A 177 -2.43 -3.03 -1.75
C ASP A 177 -3.47 -3.62 -0.78
N HIS A 178 -3.15 -3.63 0.51
CA HIS A 178 -4.07 -4.09 1.55
C HIS A 178 -5.31 -3.19 1.69
N ILE A 179 -5.15 -1.87 1.62
CA ILE A 179 -6.30 -0.95 1.66
C ILE A 179 -7.25 -1.25 0.50
N ASP A 180 -6.74 -1.42 -0.71
CA ASP A 180 -7.53 -1.72 -1.89
C ASP A 180 -8.24 -3.08 -1.75
N ALA A 181 -7.54 -4.11 -1.27
CA ALA A 181 -8.11 -5.42 -1.00
C ALA A 181 -9.20 -5.40 0.09
N MET A 182 -9.04 -4.58 1.12
CA MET A 182 -10.05 -4.41 2.16
C MET A 182 -11.30 -3.68 1.67
N ASP A 183 -11.15 -2.75 0.73
CA ASP A 183 -12.30 -2.10 0.08
C ASP A 183 -13.07 -3.10 -0.81
N ASP A 184 -12.37 -3.97 -1.52
CA ASP A 184 -12.98 -5.06 -2.31
C ASP A 184 -13.70 -6.06 -1.40
N LEU A 185 -13.08 -6.46 -0.27
CA LEU A 185 -13.71 -7.31 0.73
C LEU A 185 -15.01 -6.68 1.26
N LYS A 186 -14.98 -5.40 1.61
CA LYS A 186 -16.16 -4.67 2.11
C LYS A 186 -17.32 -4.67 1.12
N GLN A 187 -17.02 -4.56 -0.18
CA GLN A 187 -18.04 -4.63 -1.24
C GLN A 187 -18.58 -6.06 -1.43
N GLY A 188 -17.69 -7.07 -1.35
CA GLY A 188 -18.04 -8.47 -1.57
C GLY A 188 -18.78 -9.12 -0.40
N ILE A 189 -18.48 -8.74 0.84
CA ILE A 189 -18.99 -9.39 2.05
C ILE A 189 -20.52 -9.27 2.19
N GLY A 190 -21.12 -8.24 1.60
CA GLY A 190 -22.57 -8.05 1.57
C GLY A 190 -23.33 -9.20 0.91
N LEU A 191 -22.68 -9.92 -0.03
CA LEU A 191 -23.26 -11.07 -0.69
C LEU A 191 -23.31 -12.31 0.22
N GLN A 192 -22.46 -12.37 1.24
CA GLN A 192 -22.45 -13.47 2.23
C GLN A 192 -23.61 -13.40 3.23
N SER A 193 -24.41 -12.34 3.21
CA SER A 193 -25.62 -12.22 4.05
C SER A 193 -26.66 -13.32 3.80
N TYR A 194 -26.50 -14.10 2.75
CA TYR A 194 -27.30 -15.30 2.46
C TYR A 194 -26.84 -16.53 3.27
N SER A 195 -25.64 -16.51 3.83
CA SER A 195 -25.20 -17.51 4.81
C SER A 195 -25.57 -17.06 6.22
N ASN A 196 -25.78 -18.00 7.12
CA ASN A 196 -26.29 -17.76 8.48
C ASN A 196 -25.29 -16.98 9.38
N THR A 197 -24.30 -16.28 8.81
CA THR A 197 -23.24 -15.55 9.50
C THR A 197 -23.47 -14.04 9.35
N SER A 198 -23.25 -13.28 10.42
CA SER A 198 -23.26 -11.82 10.34
C SER A 198 -22.20 -11.32 9.35
N PRO A 199 -22.55 -10.46 8.38
CA PRO A 199 -21.57 -9.90 7.45
C PRO A 199 -20.41 -9.17 8.15
N VAL A 200 -20.68 -8.53 9.28
CA VAL A 200 -19.66 -7.83 10.08
C VAL A 200 -18.68 -8.80 10.72
N ASP A 201 -19.16 -9.94 11.24
CA ASP A 201 -18.29 -10.94 11.86
C ASP A 201 -17.46 -11.69 10.80
N ALA A 202 -18.03 -11.93 9.63
CA ALA A 202 -17.30 -12.47 8.49
C ALA A 202 -16.18 -11.50 8.05
N TYR A 203 -16.51 -10.20 7.94
CA TYR A 203 -15.53 -9.17 7.60
C TYR A 203 -14.38 -9.10 8.62
N LYS A 204 -14.68 -9.11 9.92
CA LYS A 204 -13.66 -9.07 10.99
C LYS A 204 -12.69 -10.24 10.90
N ARG A 205 -13.19 -11.44 10.61
CA ARG A 205 -12.36 -12.64 10.48
C ARG A 205 -11.49 -12.59 9.23
N GLU A 206 -12.09 -12.37 8.07
CA GLU A 206 -11.39 -12.29 6.80
C GLU A 206 -10.34 -11.17 6.80
N SER A 207 -10.69 -10.02 7.37
CA SER A 207 -9.76 -8.90 7.49
C SER A 207 -8.55 -9.18 8.38
N LEU A 208 -8.71 -10.04 9.41
CA LEU A 208 -7.60 -10.46 10.25
C LEU A 208 -6.66 -11.38 9.48
N ASP A 209 -7.23 -12.36 8.79
CA ASP A 209 -6.45 -13.30 7.97
C ASP A 209 -5.66 -12.55 6.88
N MET A 210 -6.29 -11.63 6.16
CA MET A 210 -5.63 -10.78 5.16
C MET A 210 -4.53 -9.89 5.76
N PHE A 211 -4.74 -9.35 6.96
CA PHE A 211 -3.74 -8.54 7.64
C PHE A 211 -2.53 -9.37 8.06
N ASP A 212 -2.73 -10.56 8.59
CA ASP A 212 -1.66 -11.47 8.98
C ASP A 212 -0.86 -11.94 7.76
N GLU A 213 -1.52 -12.23 6.63
CA GLU A 213 -0.87 -12.53 5.35
C GLU A 213 -0.02 -11.34 4.86
N MET A 214 -0.55 -10.12 4.92
CA MET A 214 0.20 -8.92 4.56
C MET A 214 1.44 -8.74 5.45
N VAL A 215 1.32 -8.91 6.76
CA VAL A 215 2.45 -8.80 7.69
C VAL A 215 3.51 -9.86 7.42
N ALA A 216 3.11 -11.08 7.10
CA ALA A 216 4.03 -12.16 6.71
C ALA A 216 4.74 -11.82 5.39
N ALA A 217 4.02 -11.31 4.40
CA ALA A 217 4.57 -10.87 3.12
C ALA A 217 5.57 -9.70 3.29
N ILE A 218 5.25 -8.70 4.12
CA ILE A 218 6.17 -7.61 4.45
C ILE A 218 7.48 -8.14 5.03
N ARG A 219 7.42 -9.08 5.97
CA ARG A 219 8.62 -9.71 6.56
C ARG A 219 9.49 -10.38 5.51
N GLY A 220 8.91 -11.27 4.73
CA GLY A 220 9.64 -12.01 3.69
C GLY A 220 10.23 -11.09 2.63
N GLU A 221 9.44 -10.13 2.12
CA GLU A 221 9.87 -9.22 1.06
C GLU A 221 10.95 -8.22 1.55
N THR A 222 10.85 -7.73 2.77
CA THR A 222 11.87 -6.85 3.37
C THR A 222 13.22 -7.55 3.40
N VAL A 223 13.27 -8.77 3.91
CA VAL A 223 14.52 -9.54 3.99
C VAL A 223 14.99 -9.91 2.59
N ARG A 224 14.14 -10.38 1.70
CA ARG A 224 14.48 -10.71 0.31
C ARG A 224 15.12 -9.53 -0.42
N ARG A 225 14.52 -8.33 -0.33
CA ARG A 225 15.08 -7.11 -0.94
C ARG A 225 16.42 -6.73 -0.31
N LEU A 226 16.54 -6.84 1.01
CA LEU A 226 17.77 -6.52 1.71
C LEU A 226 18.93 -7.41 1.24
N TYR A 227 18.71 -8.69 1.06
CA TYR A 227 19.74 -9.61 0.58
C TYR A 227 20.04 -9.44 -0.91
N SER A 228 19.07 -9.10 -1.73
CA SER A 228 19.25 -8.93 -3.19
C SER A 228 19.92 -7.61 -3.59
N VAL A 229 19.84 -6.57 -2.76
CA VAL A 229 20.48 -5.28 -3.06
C VAL A 229 22.00 -5.43 -3.08
N ARG A 230 22.62 -5.02 -4.19
CA ARG A 230 24.07 -4.87 -4.35
C ARG A 230 24.38 -3.40 -4.53
N ILE A 231 25.15 -2.82 -3.61
CA ILE A 231 25.61 -1.45 -3.75
C ILE A 231 26.76 -1.45 -4.75
N ARG A 232 26.57 -0.81 -5.89
CA ARG A 232 27.70 -0.49 -6.76
C ARG A 232 28.53 0.55 -6.02
N LYS A 233 29.76 0.22 -5.67
CA LYS A 233 30.77 1.22 -5.37
C LYS A 233 31.04 1.91 -6.71
N ASP A 234 30.27 2.97 -7.06
CA ASP A 234 30.64 3.82 -8.16
C ASP A 234 32.01 4.40 -7.80
N GLU A 235 33.03 3.90 -8.50
CA GLU A 235 34.27 4.66 -8.67
C GLU A 235 33.81 6.07 -9.06
N GLU A 236 34.07 7.03 -8.17
CA GLU A 236 33.81 8.46 -8.32
C GLU A 236 33.07 8.82 -9.62
N VAL A 237 31.76 8.95 -9.58
CA VAL A 237 31.07 9.76 -10.60
C VAL A 237 31.69 11.14 -10.42
N LYS A 238 32.77 11.43 -11.19
CA LYS A 238 33.24 12.77 -11.45
C LYS A 238 32.01 13.49 -11.99
N ARG A 239 31.30 14.17 -11.11
CA ARG A 239 30.31 15.15 -11.51
C ARG A 239 31.10 16.17 -12.31
N GLU A 240 31.20 15.96 -13.62
CA GLU A 240 31.55 17.05 -14.53
C GLU A 240 30.55 18.15 -14.20
N ARG A 241 31.05 19.17 -13.52
CA ARG A 241 30.32 20.40 -13.32
C ARG A 241 29.97 20.95 -14.69
N VAL A 242 28.81 20.61 -15.20
CA VAL A 242 28.17 21.26 -16.35
C VAL A 242 27.67 22.67 -15.95
N ALA A 243 28.16 23.24 -14.88
CA ALA A 243 28.13 24.64 -14.62
C ALA A 243 29.25 25.28 -15.45
N LYS A 244 28.98 25.54 -16.72
CA LYS A 244 29.74 26.57 -17.45
C LYS A 244 29.74 27.82 -16.61
N GLY A 245 30.94 28.20 -16.15
CA GLY A 245 31.13 29.39 -15.35
C GLY A 245 30.40 30.57 -15.97
N MET A 246 29.54 31.15 -15.17
CA MET A 246 29.08 32.52 -15.38
C MET A 246 30.33 33.38 -15.24
N PHE A 247 30.85 33.85 -16.39
CA PHE A 247 31.95 34.82 -16.37
C PHE A 247 31.45 36.10 -15.73
N GLU A 248 31.86 36.34 -14.51
CA GLU A 248 31.87 37.68 -13.93
C GLU A 248 32.84 38.53 -14.80
N ASN A 249 32.28 39.51 -15.50
CA ASN A 249 33.03 40.57 -16.12
C ASN A 249 33.64 41.45 -15.04
N VAL A 250 34.84 41.15 -14.60
CA VAL A 250 35.74 42.13 -13.98
C VAL A 250 36.58 42.71 -15.10
N GLY A 251 36.51 44.06 -15.23
CA GLY A 251 37.07 44.83 -16.32
C GLY A 251 38.57 44.70 -16.49
N GLY A 252 39.02 44.79 -17.73
CA GLY A 252 40.41 44.84 -18.15
C GLY A 252 40.54 44.72 -19.65
N ASP A 253 40.57 45.83 -20.33
CA ASP A 253 41.25 46.21 -21.57
C ASP A 253 41.47 45.17 -22.69
N GLY A 254 40.93 45.47 -23.89
CA GLY A 254 41.60 45.22 -25.18
C GLY A 254 41.11 44.01 -25.99
N THR A 255 40.24 44.31 -26.97
CA THR A 255 40.11 43.57 -28.27
C THR A 255 39.60 42.12 -28.27
N THR A 256 38.27 41.99 -28.36
CA THR A 256 37.66 40.80 -28.94
C THR A 256 36.46 41.15 -29.85
N PRO A 257 36.24 40.45 -30.99
CA PRO A 257 35.25 40.83 -31.98
C PRO A 257 33.81 40.63 -31.43
N LYS A 258 32.98 41.64 -31.59
CA LYS A 258 31.56 41.66 -31.21
C LYS A 258 30.80 40.56 -31.94
N LYS A 259 30.37 39.52 -31.22
CA LYS A 259 29.31 38.60 -31.68
C LYS A 259 28.00 39.36 -31.80
N LYS A 260 27.39 39.30 -33.01
CA LYS A 260 26.06 39.89 -33.24
C LYS A 260 25.03 39.29 -32.31
N PRO A 261 24.11 40.08 -31.74
CA PRO A 261 23.05 39.55 -30.84
C PRO A 261 22.12 38.65 -31.61
N THR A 262 21.95 37.42 -31.12
CA THR A 262 20.96 36.45 -31.63
C THR A 262 19.59 36.91 -31.17
N VAL A 263 18.75 37.39 -32.06
CA VAL A 263 17.37 37.81 -31.79
C VAL A 263 16.58 36.53 -31.42
N LYS A 264 16.10 36.44 -30.19
CA LYS A 264 15.15 35.40 -29.78
C LYS A 264 13.86 35.61 -30.54
N LYS A 265 13.47 34.65 -31.40
CA LYS A 265 12.13 34.67 -32.02
C LYS A 265 11.06 34.65 -30.95
N VAL A 266 10.26 35.69 -30.87
CA VAL A 266 9.12 35.81 -29.98
C VAL A 266 8.04 34.83 -30.46
N ARG A 267 7.67 33.86 -29.65
CA ARG A 267 6.56 32.94 -29.95
C ARG A 267 5.24 33.67 -29.66
N VAL A 268 4.59 34.15 -30.70
CA VAL A 268 3.28 34.82 -30.62
C VAL A 268 2.18 33.80 -30.80
N GLY A 269 1.19 33.79 -29.93
CA GLY A 269 0.03 32.91 -30.03
C GLY A 269 -0.89 33.30 -31.18
N ARG A 270 -1.60 32.33 -31.75
CA ARG A 270 -2.46 32.50 -32.94
C ARG A 270 -3.52 33.62 -32.82
N ASN A 271 -3.95 33.94 -31.60
CA ASN A 271 -4.95 34.99 -31.31
C ASN A 271 -4.37 36.27 -30.71
N ASP A 272 -3.06 36.34 -30.45
CA ASP A 272 -2.41 37.51 -29.89
C ASP A 272 -2.28 38.62 -30.92
N PRO A 273 -2.17 39.87 -30.52
CA PRO A 273 -1.91 41.00 -31.42
C PRO A 273 -0.57 40.83 -32.13
N CYS A 274 -0.54 41.10 -33.43
CA CYS A 274 0.67 40.97 -34.21
C CYS A 274 1.73 42.00 -33.77
N PRO A 275 3.01 41.60 -33.58
CA PRO A 275 4.09 42.54 -33.18
C PRO A 275 4.40 43.63 -34.16
N CYS A 276 3.89 43.56 -35.40
CA CYS A 276 4.06 44.59 -36.42
C CYS A 276 3.31 45.89 -36.11
N GLY A 277 2.50 45.94 -35.02
CA GLY A 277 1.76 47.17 -34.64
C GLY A 277 0.47 47.42 -35.43
N SER A 278 0.04 46.50 -36.31
CA SER A 278 -1.16 46.66 -37.17
C SER A 278 -2.49 46.55 -36.37
N GLY A 279 -2.46 46.17 -35.11
CA GLY A 279 -3.66 45.92 -34.29
C GLY A 279 -4.48 44.70 -34.68
N LEU A 280 -4.05 43.95 -35.69
CA LEU A 280 -4.71 42.72 -36.12
C LEU A 280 -4.17 41.50 -35.34
N LYS A 281 -5.04 40.50 -35.13
CA LYS A 281 -4.64 39.24 -34.56
C LYS A 281 -3.62 38.55 -35.47
N TRP A 282 -2.63 37.87 -34.87
CA TRP A 282 -1.56 37.15 -35.58
C TRP A 282 -2.05 36.36 -36.80
N LYS A 283 -3.13 35.57 -36.64
CA LYS A 283 -3.72 34.77 -37.71
C LYS A 283 -4.35 35.55 -38.86
N LYS A 284 -4.62 36.86 -38.73
CA LYS A 284 -5.24 37.71 -39.72
C LYS A 284 -4.31 38.77 -40.30
N CYS A 285 -3.08 38.85 -39.77
CA CYS A 285 -2.09 39.79 -40.25
C CYS A 285 -1.29 39.18 -41.38
N THR A 286 -1.10 39.95 -42.45
CA THR A 286 -0.35 39.57 -43.66
C THR A 286 1.06 40.16 -43.70
N CYS A 287 1.63 40.60 -42.59
CA CYS A 287 2.96 41.15 -42.53
C CYS A 287 3.99 40.04 -42.79
N LYS A 288 4.93 40.30 -43.75
CA LYS A 288 5.96 39.31 -44.12
C LYS A 288 7.15 39.25 -43.15
N GLU A 289 7.26 40.19 -42.23
CA GLU A 289 8.43 40.32 -41.34
C GLU A 289 8.42 39.33 -40.17
N TYR A 290 7.26 38.80 -39.80
CA TYR A 290 7.08 37.98 -38.61
C TYR A 290 6.38 36.61 -38.86
N HIS A 291 5.92 36.36 -40.12
CA HIS A 291 5.18 35.16 -40.52
C HIS A 291 5.99 34.13 -41.32
N ASP A 292 7.29 34.35 -41.53
CA ASP A 292 8.20 33.40 -42.17
C ASP A 292 8.88 32.45 -41.18
#